data_5c40e8202cbcf4f8a6ac795db3bc3d53
#
_entry.id   5c40e8202cbcf4f8a6ac795db3bc3d53
#
_cell.length_a   1.000
_cell.length_b   1.000
_cell.length_c   1.000
_cell.angle_alpha   90.00
_cell.angle_beta   90.00
_cell.angle_gamma   90.00
#
_symmetry.space_group_name_H-M   'P 1'
#
loop_
_entity.id
_entity.type
_entity.pdbx_description
1 polymer ?
#
loop_
_entity_poly.entity_id
_entity_poly.type
_entity_poly.pdbx_seq_one_letter_code
_entity_poly.pdbx_strand_id
1 'polypeptide(L)'
;MSGPTITSSLIYADADAGIKWLREVLGLTLKSLYKTPDGKVAFAELVWRTGIVFVSSRPPEDNPWSRVGVASIALVAEDAKSVSEHYQRVCAAGADVVRALHLARTPAFPDGSTQFDVRDPEGNLWTVGTFQPTIPLISKNIPRLKTAAA
;
A
#
# COMPACT_ATOMS: atom_id res chain seq x y z
N MET A 1 -18.15 -1.20 -15.49
CA MET A 1 -17.35 -0.81 -14.32
C MET A 1 -15.88 -1.01 -14.64
N SER A 2 -15.08 -0.03 -14.33
CA SER A 2 -13.62 -0.13 -14.44
C SER A 2 -13.02 -0.39 -13.06
N GLY A 3 -11.90 -1.11 -13.02
CA GLY A 3 -11.13 -1.37 -11.82
C GLY A 3 -9.66 -1.07 -12.04
N PRO A 4 -8.82 -1.24 -11.03
CA PRO A 4 -7.39 -1.07 -11.17
C PRO A 4 -6.83 -2.10 -12.16
N THR A 5 -5.92 -1.66 -13.01
CA THR A 5 -5.27 -2.54 -13.99
C THR A 5 -3.98 -3.16 -13.46
N ILE A 6 -3.49 -2.66 -12.33
CA ILE A 6 -2.38 -3.24 -11.58
C ILE A 6 -2.86 -3.43 -10.14
N THR A 7 -2.61 -4.60 -9.59
CA THR A 7 -2.91 -4.94 -8.20
C THR A 7 -1.68 -5.53 -7.53
N SER A 8 -1.59 -5.37 -6.23
CA SER A 8 -0.50 -5.95 -5.42
C SER A 8 -1.05 -7.09 -4.57
N SER A 9 -0.32 -8.18 -4.51
CA SER A 9 -0.64 -9.31 -3.65
C SER A 9 0.33 -9.39 -2.49
N LEU A 10 -0.21 -9.43 -1.28
CA LEU A 10 0.55 -9.56 -0.05
C LEU A 10 0.26 -10.89 0.61
N ILE A 11 1.30 -11.55 1.02
CA ILE A 11 1.23 -12.81 1.76
C ILE A 11 1.60 -12.53 3.22
N TYR A 12 0.74 -12.97 4.13
CA TYR A 12 0.94 -12.83 5.57
C TYR A 12 1.02 -14.20 6.24
N ALA A 13 1.90 -14.33 7.22
CA ALA A 13 1.92 -15.50 8.10
C ALA A 13 0.62 -15.53 8.94
N ASP A 14 0.19 -14.36 9.43
CA ASP A 14 -1.11 -14.16 10.08
C ASP A 14 -1.93 -13.14 9.29
N ALA A 15 -2.65 -13.60 8.28
CA ALA A 15 -3.41 -12.73 7.39
C ALA A 15 -4.61 -12.08 8.09
N ASP A 16 -5.22 -12.72 9.07
CA ASP A 16 -6.31 -12.12 9.85
C ASP A 16 -5.82 -10.89 10.62
N ALA A 17 -4.66 -11.00 11.28
CA ALA A 17 -4.04 -9.88 11.98
C ALA A 17 -3.59 -8.78 10.99
N GLY A 18 -3.06 -9.15 9.84
CA GLY A 18 -2.68 -8.22 8.77
C GLY A 18 -3.87 -7.43 8.25
N ILE A 19 -4.96 -8.09 7.95
CA ILE A 19 -6.21 -7.45 7.50
C ILE A 19 -6.75 -6.48 8.56
N LYS A 20 -6.77 -6.92 9.81
CA LYS A 20 -7.22 -6.07 10.93
C LYS A 20 -6.38 -4.80 11.03
N TRP A 21 -5.06 -4.92 10.96
CA TRP A 21 -4.14 -3.77 11.01
C TRP A 21 -4.35 -2.82 9.82
N LEU A 22 -4.46 -3.36 8.61
CA LEU A 22 -4.70 -2.56 7.41
C LEU A 22 -6.00 -1.76 7.49
N ARG A 23 -7.04 -2.34 8.11
CA ARG A 23 -8.32 -1.66 8.31
C ARG A 23 -8.27 -0.63 9.43
N GLU A 24 -7.77 -1.00 10.59
CA GLU A 24 -7.86 -0.20 11.82
C GLU A 24 -6.76 0.87 11.89
N VAL A 25 -5.56 0.58 11.39
CA VAL A 25 -4.42 1.49 11.47
C VAL A 25 -4.28 2.31 10.19
N LEU A 26 -4.24 1.70 9.02
CA LEU A 26 -4.14 2.43 7.75
C LEU A 26 -5.48 2.90 7.18
N GLY A 27 -6.58 2.27 7.56
CA GLY A 27 -7.91 2.69 7.12
C GLY A 27 -8.36 2.14 5.76
N LEU A 28 -7.77 1.03 5.29
CA LEU A 28 -8.29 0.35 4.12
C LEU A 28 -9.66 -0.26 4.40
N THR A 29 -10.47 -0.40 3.37
CA THR A 29 -11.79 -1.02 3.46
C THR A 29 -11.74 -2.45 2.95
N LEU A 30 -12.20 -3.39 3.77
CA LEU A 30 -12.34 -4.79 3.35
C LEU A 30 -13.54 -4.92 2.41
N LYS A 31 -13.28 -5.32 1.18
CA LYS A 31 -14.31 -5.53 0.16
C LYS A 31 -14.80 -6.98 0.13
N SER A 32 -13.88 -7.93 0.22
CA SER A 32 -14.20 -9.35 0.18
C SER A 32 -13.20 -10.16 1.01
N LEU A 33 -13.67 -11.28 1.56
CA LEU A 33 -12.86 -12.20 2.35
C LEU A 33 -13.34 -13.63 2.10
N TYR A 34 -12.44 -14.46 1.62
CA TYR A 34 -12.68 -15.88 1.40
C TYR A 34 -11.74 -16.70 2.29
N LYS A 35 -12.30 -17.60 3.04
CA LYS A 35 -11.56 -18.49 3.95
C LYS A 35 -11.50 -19.90 3.39
N THR A 36 -10.40 -20.59 3.68
CA THR A 36 -10.30 -22.03 3.49
C THR A 36 -11.07 -22.77 4.58
N PRO A 37 -11.38 -24.08 4.40
CA PRO A 37 -12.06 -24.87 5.43
C PRO A 37 -11.36 -24.90 6.79
N ASP A 38 -10.02 -24.77 6.81
CA ASP A 38 -9.22 -24.71 8.04
C ASP A 38 -9.08 -23.29 8.61
N GLY A 39 -9.83 -22.32 8.07
CA GLY A 39 -9.91 -20.96 8.59
C GLY A 39 -8.79 -20.01 8.15
N LYS A 40 -7.94 -20.41 7.21
CA LYS A 40 -6.93 -19.53 6.62
C LYS A 40 -7.57 -18.57 5.61
N VAL A 41 -6.95 -17.42 5.39
CA VAL A 41 -7.38 -16.50 4.34
C VAL A 41 -6.93 -17.02 2.99
N ALA A 42 -7.86 -17.52 2.20
CA ALA A 42 -7.57 -17.91 0.82
C ALA A 42 -7.34 -16.68 -0.06
N PHE A 43 -8.16 -15.66 0.12
CA PHE A 43 -8.11 -14.43 -0.66
C PHE A 43 -8.93 -13.34 0.02
N ALA A 44 -8.38 -12.14 0.11
CA ALA A 44 -9.09 -10.94 0.55
C ALA A 44 -8.78 -9.77 -0.38
N GLU A 45 -9.75 -8.91 -0.57
CA GLU A 45 -9.61 -7.65 -1.30
C GLU A 45 -9.77 -6.49 -0.32
N LEU A 46 -8.77 -5.62 -0.25
CA LEU A 46 -8.84 -4.39 0.53
C LEU A 46 -8.69 -3.19 -0.39
N VAL A 47 -9.55 -2.21 -0.20
CA VAL A 47 -9.68 -1.03 -1.06
C VAL A 47 -9.06 0.18 -0.39
N TRP A 48 -8.26 0.90 -1.15
CA TRP A 48 -7.80 2.26 -0.86
C TRP A 48 -8.17 3.16 -2.03
N ARG A 49 -9.13 4.06 -1.85
CA ARG A 49 -9.65 4.95 -2.92
C ARG A 49 -10.01 4.15 -4.18
N THR A 50 -9.26 4.28 -5.26
CA THR A 50 -9.47 3.54 -6.51
C THR A 50 -8.55 2.33 -6.66
N GLY A 51 -7.68 2.08 -5.68
CA GLY A 51 -6.75 0.96 -5.68
C GLY A 51 -7.25 -0.22 -4.86
N ILE A 52 -6.75 -1.41 -5.16
CA ILE A 52 -7.03 -2.64 -4.43
C ILE A 52 -5.72 -3.37 -4.16
N VAL A 53 -5.56 -3.87 -2.95
CA VAL A 53 -4.53 -4.84 -2.62
C VAL A 53 -5.18 -6.18 -2.29
N PHE A 54 -4.53 -7.26 -2.66
CA PHE A 54 -4.93 -8.62 -2.30
C PHE A 54 -4.13 -9.09 -1.09
N VAL A 55 -4.78 -9.82 -0.20
CA VAL A 55 -4.16 -10.41 0.97
C VAL A 55 -4.52 -11.88 1.05
N SER A 56 -3.52 -12.72 1.30
CA SER A 56 -3.70 -14.16 1.50
C SER A 56 -2.82 -14.66 2.63
N SER A 57 -3.23 -15.75 3.24
CA SER A 57 -2.38 -16.49 4.17
C SER A 57 -1.23 -17.15 3.42
N ARG A 58 -0.10 -17.29 4.10
CA ARG A 58 1.05 -18.03 3.58
C ARG A 58 0.65 -19.46 3.21
N PRO A 59 0.93 -19.92 1.98
CA PRO A 59 0.66 -21.30 1.61
C PRO A 59 1.50 -22.29 2.45
N PRO A 60 0.98 -23.51 2.68
CA PRO A 60 1.69 -24.50 3.49
C PRO A 60 2.98 -24.99 2.84
N GLU A 61 3.07 -24.95 1.53
CA GLU A 61 4.25 -25.34 0.77
C GLU A 61 5.07 -24.12 0.36
N ASP A 62 6.38 -24.25 0.35
CA ASP A 62 7.25 -23.20 -0.14
C ASP A 62 7.10 -23.04 -1.66
N ASN A 63 6.79 -21.84 -2.09
CA ASN A 63 6.61 -21.50 -3.50
C ASN A 63 6.93 -20.02 -3.72
N PRO A 64 6.90 -19.50 -4.97
CA PRO A 64 7.24 -18.11 -5.25
C PRO A 64 6.39 -17.08 -4.48
N TRP A 65 5.19 -17.45 -4.04
CA TRP A 65 4.28 -16.57 -3.28
C TRP A 65 4.38 -16.72 -1.76
N SER A 66 5.28 -17.55 -1.25
CA SER A 66 5.33 -17.81 0.20
C SER A 66 6.10 -16.77 1.02
N ARG A 67 6.67 -15.76 0.41
CA ARG A 67 7.42 -14.70 1.09
C ARG A 67 6.51 -13.73 1.80
N VAL A 68 6.84 -13.45 3.06
CA VAL A 68 6.13 -12.49 3.91
C VAL A 68 7.05 -11.33 4.28
N GLY A 69 6.47 -10.14 4.52
CA GLY A 69 7.18 -9.00 5.07
C GLY A 69 8.17 -8.31 4.13
N VAL A 70 8.10 -8.55 2.83
CA VAL A 70 9.06 -8.01 1.84
C VAL A 70 8.43 -7.02 0.85
N ALA A 71 7.15 -6.72 0.99
CA ALA A 71 6.46 -5.80 0.09
C ALA A 71 6.73 -4.35 0.48
N SER A 72 6.68 -3.47 -0.52
CA SER A 72 6.69 -2.03 -0.37
C SER A 72 5.56 -1.45 -1.22
N ILE A 73 4.63 -0.75 -0.62
CA ILE A 73 3.44 -0.23 -1.28
C ILE A 73 3.25 1.24 -0.94
N ALA A 74 2.99 2.05 -1.96
CA ALA A 74 2.63 3.45 -1.80
C ALA A 74 1.10 3.62 -1.92
N LEU A 75 0.51 4.26 -0.93
CA LEU A 75 -0.88 4.67 -0.90
C LEU A 75 -0.96 6.16 -1.21
N VAL A 76 -1.68 6.52 -2.25
CA VAL A 76 -1.87 7.93 -2.61
C VAL A 76 -3.08 8.47 -1.86
N ALA A 77 -2.83 9.45 -0.99
CA ALA A 77 -3.87 10.16 -0.26
C ALA A 77 -4.39 11.35 -1.07
N GLU A 78 -5.56 11.83 -0.71
CA GLU A 78 -6.24 12.91 -1.44
C GLU A 78 -5.47 14.23 -1.34
N ASP A 79 -4.98 14.57 -0.15
CA ASP A 79 -4.28 15.81 0.14
C ASP A 79 -3.39 15.71 1.38
N ALA A 80 -2.63 16.75 1.67
CA ALA A 80 -1.73 16.79 2.82
C ALA A 80 -2.47 16.68 4.16
N LYS A 81 -3.69 17.19 4.27
CA LYS A 81 -4.52 17.06 5.46
C LYS A 81 -4.87 15.61 5.72
N SER A 82 -5.26 14.87 4.70
CA SER A 82 -5.57 13.46 4.78
C SER A 82 -4.34 12.64 5.21
N VAL A 83 -3.17 12.93 4.66
CA VAL A 83 -1.91 12.29 5.09
C VAL A 83 -1.64 12.54 6.57
N SER A 84 -1.82 13.77 7.02
CA SER A 84 -1.62 14.15 8.43
C SER A 84 -2.59 13.41 9.36
N GLU A 85 -3.84 13.27 8.98
CA GLU A 85 -4.84 12.51 9.73
C GLU A 85 -4.48 11.02 9.82
N HIS A 86 -4.06 10.41 8.72
CA HIS A 86 -3.57 9.03 8.71
C HIS A 86 -2.32 8.87 9.58
N TYR A 87 -1.41 9.83 9.53
CA TYR A 87 -0.21 9.81 10.36
C TYR A 87 -0.55 9.84 11.86
N GLN A 88 -1.48 10.71 12.28
CA GLN A 88 -1.94 10.76 13.66
C GLN A 88 -2.56 9.44 14.11
N ARG A 89 -3.34 8.81 13.26
CA ARG A 89 -3.97 7.50 13.52
C ARG A 89 -2.93 6.39 13.68
N VAL A 90 -1.92 6.37 12.81
CA VAL A 90 -0.80 5.42 12.87
C VAL A 90 0.01 5.59 14.16
N CYS A 91 0.31 6.82 14.53
CA CYS A 91 1.02 7.13 15.79
C CYS A 91 0.19 6.73 17.01
N ALA A 92 -1.10 7.04 17.02
CA ALA A 92 -2.00 6.69 18.11
C ALA A 92 -2.12 5.18 18.32
N ALA A 93 -2.01 4.40 17.24
CA ALA A 93 -2.00 2.94 17.28
C ALA A 93 -0.67 2.35 17.74
N GLY A 94 0.37 3.15 17.94
CA GLY A 94 1.70 2.68 18.29
C GLY A 94 2.41 1.90 17.19
N ALA A 95 2.09 2.15 15.94
CA ALA A 95 2.68 1.46 14.80
C ALA A 95 4.16 1.82 14.61
N ASP A 96 4.87 0.97 13.90
CA ASP A 96 6.31 1.13 13.62
C ASP A 96 6.51 2.18 12.51
N VAL A 97 6.62 3.44 12.90
CA VAL A 97 6.90 4.55 11.99
C VAL A 97 8.37 4.53 11.59
N VAL A 98 8.63 4.30 10.31
CA VAL A 98 9.99 4.27 9.74
C VAL A 98 10.48 5.67 9.42
N ARG A 99 9.63 6.49 8.83
CA ARG A 99 9.88 7.92 8.59
C ARG A 99 8.67 8.73 8.99
N ALA A 100 8.89 9.68 9.88
CA ALA A 100 7.86 10.62 10.33
C ALA A 100 7.31 11.46 9.16
N LEU A 101 6.16 12.07 9.40
CA LEU A 101 5.55 13.00 8.45
C LEU A 101 6.55 14.06 7.99
N HIS A 102 6.77 14.17 6.69
CA HIS A 102 7.73 15.08 6.09
C HIS A 102 7.31 15.46 4.66
N LEU A 103 7.98 16.47 4.11
CA LEU A 103 7.85 16.85 2.71
C LEU A 103 9.03 16.24 1.93
N ALA A 104 8.73 15.26 1.06
CA ALA A 104 9.71 14.65 0.17
C ALA A 104 9.71 15.37 -1.19
N ARG A 105 10.88 15.68 -1.71
CA ARG A 105 11.04 16.27 -3.05
C ARG A 105 12.02 15.46 -3.86
N THR A 106 11.68 15.22 -5.10
CA THR A 106 12.56 14.59 -6.08
C THR A 106 12.36 15.26 -7.44
N PRO A 107 13.20 14.98 -8.43
CA PRO A 107 12.95 15.46 -9.80
C PRO A 107 11.61 15.03 -10.38
N ALA A 108 11.07 13.88 -9.94
CA ALA A 108 9.76 13.39 -10.38
C ALA A 108 8.59 14.16 -9.77
N PHE A 109 8.75 14.73 -8.58
CA PHE A 109 7.75 15.54 -7.89
C PHE A 109 8.40 16.74 -7.20
N PRO A 110 8.78 17.77 -7.99
CA PRO A 110 9.53 18.92 -7.49
C PRO A 110 8.74 19.77 -6.49
N ASP A 111 7.41 19.79 -6.59
CA ASP A 111 6.54 20.48 -5.64
C ASP A 111 6.45 19.75 -4.29
N GLY A 112 6.89 18.50 -4.26
CA GLY A 112 6.96 17.70 -3.07
C GLY A 112 5.74 16.82 -2.83
N SER A 113 5.97 15.78 -2.03
CA SER A 113 4.94 14.90 -1.49
C SER A 113 4.96 14.97 0.02
N THR A 114 3.86 15.36 0.63
CA THR A 114 3.67 15.18 2.07
C THR A 114 3.44 13.70 2.32
N GLN A 115 4.29 13.05 3.10
CA GLN A 115 4.27 11.61 3.27
C GLN A 115 4.88 11.12 4.57
N PHE A 116 4.59 9.88 4.92
CA PHE A 116 5.25 9.13 5.97
C PHE A 116 5.37 7.65 5.57
N ASP A 117 6.25 6.94 6.24
CA ASP A 117 6.46 5.51 6.04
C ASP A 117 6.24 4.74 7.33
N VAL A 118 5.55 3.61 7.24
CA VAL A 118 5.23 2.75 8.37
C VAL A 118 5.37 1.29 7.97
N ARG A 119 5.85 0.44 8.89
CA ARG A 119 5.82 -1.01 8.71
C ARG A 119 4.56 -1.61 9.29
N ASP A 120 4.02 -2.58 8.60
CA ASP A 120 2.96 -3.41 9.17
C ASP A 120 3.56 -4.45 10.15
N PRO A 121 2.72 -5.23 10.87
CA PRO A 121 3.22 -6.18 11.87
C PRO A 121 4.15 -7.25 11.31
N GLU A 122 4.13 -7.53 10.01
CA GLU A 122 5.01 -8.52 9.39
C GLU A 122 6.18 -7.93 8.62
N GLY A 123 6.32 -6.60 8.62
CA GLY A 123 7.47 -5.90 8.07
C GLY A 123 7.28 -5.29 6.70
N ASN A 124 6.12 -5.41 6.06
CA ASN A 124 5.86 -4.72 4.80
C ASN A 124 5.90 -3.20 5.01
N LEU A 125 6.50 -2.50 4.08
CA LEU A 125 6.63 -1.05 4.12
C LEU A 125 5.47 -0.39 3.39
N TRP A 126 4.79 0.52 4.08
CA TRP A 126 3.70 1.31 3.53
C TRP A 126 4.07 2.78 3.55
N THR A 127 4.02 3.43 2.39
CA THR A 127 4.16 4.88 2.28
C THR A 127 2.80 5.48 2.01
N VAL A 128 2.39 6.44 2.82
CA VAL A 128 1.18 7.23 2.58
C VAL A 128 1.60 8.63 2.20
N GLY A 129 1.23 9.08 1.02
CA GLY A 129 1.70 10.36 0.50
C GLY A 129 0.77 11.00 -0.52
N THR A 130 1.08 12.24 -0.86
CA THR A 130 0.26 13.04 -1.80
C THR A 130 0.72 12.92 -3.24
N PHE A 131 1.90 12.36 -3.52
CA PHE A 131 2.35 12.22 -4.89
C PHE A 131 1.48 11.25 -5.66
N GLN A 132 0.82 11.77 -6.69
CA GLN A 132 0.02 10.97 -7.61
C GLN A 132 0.64 11.04 -9.01
N PRO A 133 1.23 9.93 -9.49
CA PRO A 133 1.70 9.88 -10.87
C PRO A 133 0.52 10.02 -11.83
N THR A 134 0.76 10.68 -12.95
CA THR A 134 -0.24 10.81 -14.01
C THR A 134 -0.02 9.73 -15.06
N ILE A 135 -1.12 9.13 -15.51
CA ILE A 135 -1.09 8.23 -16.66
C ILE A 135 -1.29 9.09 -17.90
N PRO A 136 -0.32 9.14 -18.82
CA PRO A 136 -0.51 9.89 -20.05
C PRO A 136 -1.68 9.30 -20.84
N LEU A 137 -2.54 10.13 -21.36
CA LEU A 137 -3.54 9.72 -22.35
C LEU A 137 -2.80 9.00 -23.48
N ILE A 138 -3.28 7.84 -23.84
CA ILE A 138 -2.66 6.90 -24.76
C ILE A 138 -2.15 7.64 -26.00
N SER A 139 -0.87 7.89 -26.05
CA SER A 139 -0.18 8.16 -27.28
C SER A 139 0.57 6.90 -27.67
N LYS A 140 0.51 6.53 -28.93
CA LYS A 140 1.34 5.46 -29.49
C LYS A 140 2.83 5.78 -29.37
N ASN A 141 3.17 6.97 -28.96
CA ASN A 141 4.51 7.46 -28.73
C ASN A 141 4.75 7.53 -27.23
N ILE A 142 5.35 6.51 -26.68
CA ILE A 142 5.88 6.55 -25.31
C ILE A 142 6.97 7.60 -25.27
N PRO A 143 6.85 8.65 -24.45
CA PRO A 143 7.91 9.65 -24.35
C PRO A 143 9.23 9.00 -23.98
N ARG A 144 10.33 9.48 -24.53
CA ARG A 144 11.66 9.06 -24.08
C ARG A 144 11.79 9.27 -22.58
N LEU A 145 12.41 8.29 -21.89
CA LEU A 145 12.79 8.43 -20.50
C LEU A 145 13.53 9.75 -20.29
N LYS A 146 13.00 10.60 -19.42
CA LYS A 146 13.75 11.74 -18.92
C LYS A 146 14.78 11.23 -17.94
N THR A 147 16.04 11.50 -18.20
CA THR A 147 17.08 11.24 -17.21
C THR A 147 16.87 12.18 -16.03
N ALA A 148 16.73 11.61 -14.82
CA ALA A 148 16.73 12.42 -13.61
C ALA A 148 18.07 13.18 -13.53
N ALA A 149 18.01 14.50 -13.33
CA ALA A 149 19.20 15.27 -13.02
C ALA A 149 19.80 14.74 -11.71
N ALA A 150 21.10 14.45 -11.74
CA ALA A 150 21.84 14.00 -10.57
C ALA A 150 21.81 15.09 -9.47
#